data_c7ae07c5b9034fb64e4d2d47b35a8767
#
_entry.id   c7ae07c5b9034fb64e4d2d47b35a8767
#
_cell.length_a   1.000
_cell.length_b   1.000
_cell.length_c   1.000
_cell.angle_alpha   90.00
_cell.angle_beta   90.00
_cell.angle_gamma   90.00
#
_symmetry.space_group_name_H-M   'P 1'
#
loop_
_entity.id
_entity.type
_entity.pdbx_description
1 polymer ?
#
loop_
_entity_poly.entity_id
_entity_poly.type
_entity_poly.pdbx_seq_one_letter_code
_entity_poly.pdbx_strand_id
1 'polypeptide(L)'
;GREQIAVAVANADLLKDADANKQRLAQLADPRTINFDDTKARALIDQSYPIYYITGTIHSPETGAPTALMELAYRLAVDDSPYIKFIRTHMIVLITPVVEVDGRDRMVDIYRWHKAHPKEKYPDLLYWGHYVAHDNNRDAMSMTLDLTRNVLNTYLDWHAQVHHDLHESVPFLYVNTVGV
;
A
#
# COMPACT_ATOMS: atom_id res chain seq x y z
N GLY A 1 -5.60 -10.74 -15.54
CA GLY A 1 -4.79 -9.84 -14.75
C GLY A 1 -3.71 -10.61 -14.00
N ARG A 2 -2.74 -9.90 -13.51
CA ARG A 2 -1.67 -10.42 -12.64
C ARG A 2 -2.07 -10.30 -11.19
N GLU A 3 -1.40 -11.08 -10.34
CA GLU A 3 -1.65 -11.02 -8.90
C GLU A 3 -1.08 -9.72 -8.31
N GLN A 4 -1.87 -9.09 -7.45
CA GLN A 4 -1.46 -8.01 -6.59
C GLN A 4 -1.14 -8.59 -5.20
N ILE A 5 0.04 -8.29 -4.67
CA ILE A 5 0.55 -8.90 -3.44
C ILE A 5 0.59 -7.87 -2.32
N ALA A 6 0.11 -8.25 -1.15
CA ALA A 6 0.33 -7.54 0.10
C ALA A 6 1.13 -8.41 1.07
N VAL A 7 2.15 -7.85 1.70
CA VAL A 7 3.02 -8.52 2.65
C VAL A 7 2.87 -7.87 4.01
N ALA A 8 2.66 -8.68 5.06
CA ALA A 8 2.68 -8.22 6.45
C ALA A 8 4.04 -8.52 7.08
N VAL A 9 4.66 -7.52 7.68
CA VAL A 9 5.94 -7.65 8.39
C VAL A 9 5.78 -7.17 9.82
N ALA A 10 6.09 -8.06 10.76
CA ALA A 10 6.13 -7.80 12.21
C ALA A 10 6.86 -8.94 12.91
N ASN A 11 7.00 -8.87 14.23
CA ASN A 11 7.43 -10.01 15.04
C ASN A 11 6.44 -11.18 14.91
N ALA A 12 6.96 -12.38 15.05
CA ALA A 12 6.17 -13.61 14.92
C ALA A 12 4.94 -13.66 15.85
N ASP A 13 5.04 -13.09 17.05
CA ASP A 13 3.93 -13.09 18.00
C ASP A 13 2.81 -12.14 17.57
N LEU A 14 3.14 -10.97 17.01
CA LEU A 14 2.16 -10.06 16.45
C LEU A 14 1.44 -10.69 15.24
N LEU A 15 2.20 -11.39 14.38
CA LEU A 15 1.62 -12.05 13.20
C LEU A 15 0.72 -13.24 13.59
N LYS A 16 1.05 -13.97 14.65
CA LYS A 16 0.17 -15.03 15.20
C LYS A 16 -1.14 -14.48 15.75
N ASP A 17 -1.11 -13.29 16.33
CA ASP A 17 -2.27 -12.59 16.88
C ASP A 17 -3.00 -11.70 15.86
N ALA A 18 -2.57 -11.69 14.61
CA ALA A 18 -3.05 -10.74 13.60
C ALA A 18 -4.57 -10.75 13.43
N ASP A 19 -5.20 -11.94 13.39
CA ASP A 19 -6.65 -12.04 13.24
C ASP A 19 -7.41 -11.53 14.46
N ALA A 20 -6.93 -11.82 15.67
CA ALA A 20 -7.50 -11.26 16.88
C ALA A 20 -7.29 -9.73 16.95
N ASN A 21 -6.14 -9.23 16.50
CA ASN A 21 -5.88 -7.79 16.39
C ASN A 21 -6.85 -7.11 15.42
N LYS A 22 -7.08 -7.70 14.23
CA LYS A 22 -8.08 -7.18 13.28
C LYS A 22 -9.48 -7.08 13.90
N GLN A 23 -9.88 -8.09 14.68
CA GLN A 23 -11.17 -8.07 15.37
C GLN A 23 -11.26 -6.95 16.44
N ARG A 24 -10.19 -6.71 17.20
CA ARG A 24 -10.12 -5.59 18.15
C ARG A 24 -10.20 -4.24 17.44
N LEU A 25 -9.43 -4.08 16.37
CA LEU A 25 -9.45 -2.86 15.57
C LEU A 25 -10.79 -2.63 14.88
N ALA A 26 -11.49 -3.68 14.44
CA ALA A 26 -12.83 -3.58 13.90
C ALA A 26 -13.83 -3.02 14.94
N GLN A 27 -13.73 -3.44 16.19
CA GLN A 27 -14.56 -2.91 17.27
C GLN A 27 -14.25 -1.44 17.57
N LEU A 28 -12.98 -1.04 17.49
CA LEU A 28 -12.58 0.35 17.64
C LEU A 28 -13.03 1.22 16.46
N ALA A 29 -13.05 0.67 15.27
CA ALA A 29 -13.53 1.34 14.06
C ALA A 29 -15.05 1.56 14.06
N ASP A 30 -15.80 0.69 14.75
CA ASP A 30 -17.24 0.85 14.94
C ASP A 30 -17.61 0.85 16.43
N PRO A 31 -17.58 2.01 17.09
CA PRO A 31 -17.83 2.12 18.54
C PRO A 31 -19.24 1.69 18.97
N ARG A 32 -20.17 1.53 18.04
CA ARG A 32 -21.51 0.97 18.33
C ARG A 32 -21.42 -0.47 18.84
N THR A 33 -20.42 -1.22 18.37
CA THR A 33 -20.21 -2.62 18.77
C THR A 33 -19.82 -2.78 20.23
N ILE A 34 -19.29 -1.72 20.83
CA ILE A 34 -18.92 -1.66 22.26
C ILE A 34 -19.83 -0.74 23.06
N ASN A 35 -21.00 -0.34 22.50
CA ASN A 35 -21.96 0.57 23.12
C ASN A 35 -21.34 1.92 23.54
N PHE A 36 -20.38 2.46 22.79
CA PHE A 36 -19.65 3.71 23.08
C PHE A 36 -19.00 3.73 24.48
N ASP A 37 -18.58 2.55 24.97
CA ASP A 37 -17.96 2.40 26.29
C ASP A 37 -16.47 2.73 26.22
N ASP A 38 -16.06 3.87 26.78
CA ASP A 38 -14.68 4.35 26.80
C ASP A 38 -13.74 3.39 27.55
N THR A 39 -14.21 2.70 28.58
CA THR A 39 -13.38 1.74 29.33
C THR A 39 -13.05 0.53 28.46
N LYS A 40 -14.04 0.01 27.74
CA LYS A 40 -13.82 -1.07 26.77
C LYS A 40 -12.91 -0.61 25.62
N ALA A 41 -13.13 0.61 25.10
CA ALA A 41 -12.28 1.15 24.05
C ALA A 41 -10.81 1.22 24.49
N ARG A 42 -10.52 1.74 25.68
CA ARG A 42 -9.15 1.78 26.25
C ARG A 42 -8.55 0.38 26.38
N ALA A 43 -9.30 -0.57 26.91
CA ALA A 43 -8.83 -1.95 27.03
C ALA A 43 -8.51 -2.60 25.66
N LEU A 44 -9.30 -2.30 24.64
CA LEU A 44 -9.02 -2.75 23.26
C LEU A 44 -7.76 -2.09 22.69
N ILE A 45 -7.58 -0.79 22.91
CA ILE A 45 -6.38 -0.06 22.48
C ILE A 45 -5.11 -0.66 23.12
N ASP A 46 -5.13 -0.89 24.43
CA ASP A 46 -4.01 -1.44 25.19
C ASP A 46 -3.60 -2.84 24.72
N GLN A 47 -4.52 -3.59 24.13
CA GLN A 47 -4.29 -4.94 23.61
C GLN A 47 -4.02 -4.98 22.11
N SER A 48 -4.17 -3.86 21.40
CA SER A 48 -4.06 -3.80 19.94
C SER A 48 -2.69 -3.31 19.50
N TYR A 49 -2.32 -3.72 18.29
CA TYR A 49 -1.15 -3.21 17.59
C TYR A 49 -1.59 -2.36 16.41
N PRO A 50 -0.99 -1.18 16.20
CA PRO A 50 -1.30 -0.36 15.03
C PRO A 50 -0.86 -1.03 13.74
N ILE A 51 -1.63 -0.76 12.69
CA ILE A 51 -1.36 -1.22 11.32
C ILE A 51 -0.94 -0.01 10.49
N TYR A 52 0.23 -0.11 9.86
CA TYR A 52 0.73 0.88 8.92
C TYR A 52 0.73 0.26 7.53
N TYR A 53 -0.13 0.71 6.64
CA TYR A 53 -0.25 0.19 5.30
C TYR A 53 0.45 1.11 4.30
N ILE A 54 1.36 0.56 3.50
CA ILE A 54 2.11 1.28 2.48
C ILE A 54 1.79 0.68 1.12
N THR A 55 1.43 1.53 0.18
CA THR A 55 1.23 1.18 -1.23
C THR A 55 2.19 1.94 -2.12
N GLY A 56 2.53 1.38 -3.26
CA GLY A 56 3.33 2.05 -4.27
C GLY A 56 2.93 1.69 -5.68
N THR A 57 3.31 2.53 -6.62
CA THR A 57 3.12 2.29 -8.06
C THR A 57 1.65 2.07 -8.44
N ILE A 58 0.77 2.94 -7.98
CA ILE A 58 -0.57 3.05 -8.57
C ILE A 58 -0.46 3.63 -9.98
N HIS A 59 0.54 4.46 -10.23
CA HIS A 59 0.95 4.88 -11.57
C HIS A 59 2.18 4.10 -12.02
N SER A 60 2.05 3.31 -13.06
CA SER A 60 3.08 2.38 -13.53
C SER A 60 4.43 3.01 -13.88
N PRO A 61 4.52 4.28 -14.39
CA PRO A 61 5.79 4.94 -14.65
C PRO A 61 6.59 5.32 -13.39
N GLU A 62 5.94 5.37 -12.24
CA GLU A 62 6.56 5.71 -10.96
C GLU A 62 7.31 4.49 -10.41
N THR A 63 8.59 4.39 -10.74
CA THR A 63 9.35 3.14 -10.63
C THR A 63 10.23 3.03 -9.38
N GLY A 64 10.39 4.09 -8.62
CA GLY A 64 11.19 4.11 -7.39
C GLY A 64 10.52 3.37 -6.23
N ALA A 65 9.22 3.55 -6.06
CA ALA A 65 8.46 2.95 -4.97
C ALA A 65 8.57 1.41 -4.91
N PRO A 66 8.43 0.64 -6.01
CA PRO A 66 8.52 -0.81 -5.93
C PRO A 66 9.87 -1.29 -5.41
N THR A 67 10.95 -0.67 -5.86
CA THR A 67 12.31 -1.02 -5.42
C THR A 67 12.52 -0.66 -3.96
N ALA A 68 12.12 0.54 -3.56
CA ALA A 68 12.22 1.01 -2.17
C ALA A 68 11.38 0.16 -1.21
N LEU A 69 10.18 -0.22 -1.59
CA LEU A 69 9.30 -1.03 -0.74
C LEU A 69 9.76 -2.48 -0.60
N MET A 70 10.40 -3.06 -1.62
CA MET A 70 11.04 -4.37 -1.50
C MET A 70 12.23 -4.33 -0.54
N GLU A 71 13.07 -3.29 -0.63
CA GLU A 71 14.17 -3.08 0.32
C GLU A 71 13.64 -2.83 1.74
N LEU A 72 12.59 -2.02 1.88
CA LEU A 72 11.95 -1.76 3.17
C LEU A 72 11.43 -3.05 3.81
N ALA A 73 10.72 -3.88 3.05
CA ALA A 73 10.23 -5.17 3.52
C ALA A 73 11.38 -6.07 4.00
N TYR A 74 12.46 -6.14 3.22
CA TYR A 74 13.64 -6.90 3.60
C TYR A 74 14.28 -6.35 4.88
N ARG A 75 14.53 -5.05 4.96
CA ARG A 75 15.11 -4.42 6.16
C ARG A 75 14.23 -4.61 7.39
N LEU A 76 12.94 -4.40 7.27
CA LEU A 76 12.01 -4.66 8.36
C LEU A 76 12.07 -6.11 8.85
N ALA A 77 12.30 -7.06 7.95
CA ALA A 77 12.38 -8.48 8.31
C ALA A 77 13.70 -8.87 9.00
N VAL A 78 14.85 -8.30 8.57
CA VAL A 78 16.17 -8.81 8.94
C VAL A 78 17.05 -7.85 9.74
N ASP A 79 16.79 -6.53 9.70
CA ASP A 79 17.63 -5.55 10.39
C ASP A 79 17.40 -5.61 11.90
N ASP A 80 18.49 -5.75 12.65
CA ASP A 80 18.48 -5.87 14.10
C ASP A 80 18.80 -4.57 14.84
N SER A 81 18.82 -3.43 14.13
CA SER A 81 18.95 -2.13 14.77
C SER A 81 17.83 -1.89 15.79
N PRO A 82 18.09 -1.15 16.87
CA PRO A 82 17.07 -0.87 17.89
C PRO A 82 15.80 -0.25 17.33
N TYR A 83 15.93 0.61 16.33
CA TYR A 83 14.79 1.27 15.68
C TYR A 83 13.91 0.27 14.92
N ILE A 84 14.51 -0.58 14.09
CA ILE A 84 13.75 -1.58 13.33
C ILE A 84 13.13 -2.64 14.24
N LYS A 85 13.86 -3.08 15.26
CA LYS A 85 13.31 -3.97 16.30
C LYS A 85 12.11 -3.35 16.99
N PHE A 86 12.18 -2.07 17.34
CA PHE A 86 11.06 -1.35 17.94
C PHE A 86 9.83 -1.39 17.01
N ILE A 87 9.99 -1.08 15.72
CA ILE A 87 8.89 -1.15 14.74
C ILE A 87 8.28 -2.55 14.73
N ARG A 88 9.10 -3.59 14.50
CA ARG A 88 8.61 -4.99 14.42
C ARG A 88 7.86 -5.46 15.66
N THR A 89 8.22 -4.96 16.84
CA THR A 89 7.63 -5.39 18.11
C THR A 89 6.38 -4.61 18.49
N HIS A 90 6.08 -3.47 17.85
CA HIS A 90 5.00 -2.58 18.25
C HIS A 90 3.96 -2.34 17.18
N MET A 91 4.20 -2.73 15.93
CA MET A 91 3.23 -2.55 14.85
C MET A 91 3.35 -3.64 13.79
N ILE A 92 2.32 -3.76 12.99
CA ILE A 92 2.32 -4.56 11.78
C ILE A 92 2.42 -3.60 10.59
N VAL A 93 3.44 -3.79 9.74
CA VAL A 93 3.59 -3.02 8.50
C VAL A 93 3.09 -3.86 7.35
N LEU A 94 2.05 -3.38 6.67
CA LEU A 94 1.55 -3.96 5.42
C LEU A 94 2.19 -3.24 4.24
N ILE A 95 2.62 -3.98 3.24
CA ILE A 95 3.29 -3.43 2.07
C ILE A 95 2.69 -4.05 0.80
N THR A 96 2.11 -3.20 -0.06
CA THR A 96 1.76 -3.56 -1.44
C THR A 96 2.71 -2.81 -2.36
N PRO A 97 3.81 -3.45 -2.81
CA PRO A 97 4.87 -2.73 -3.52
C PRO A 97 4.45 -2.26 -4.92
N VAL A 98 3.49 -2.92 -5.53
CA VAL A 98 2.97 -2.58 -6.87
C VAL A 98 1.46 -2.71 -6.87
N VAL A 99 0.76 -1.60 -6.96
CA VAL A 99 -0.71 -1.58 -7.09
C VAL A 99 -1.11 -1.84 -8.54
N GLU A 100 -0.52 -1.14 -9.51
CA GLU A 100 -0.79 -1.31 -10.93
C GLU A 100 0.21 -2.30 -11.56
N VAL A 101 -0.04 -3.60 -11.32
CA VAL A 101 0.88 -4.70 -11.71
C VAL A 101 0.94 -4.91 -13.22
N ASP A 102 -0.16 -4.75 -13.94
CA ASP A 102 -0.21 -4.94 -15.40
C ASP A 102 0.56 -3.83 -16.12
N GLY A 103 0.39 -2.58 -15.69
CA GLY A 103 1.15 -1.45 -16.23
C GLY A 103 2.62 -1.50 -15.86
N ARG A 104 2.96 -2.02 -14.69
CA ARG A 104 4.37 -2.23 -14.31
C ARG A 104 5.09 -3.18 -15.27
N ASP A 105 4.44 -4.27 -15.68
CA ASP A 105 5.01 -5.18 -16.69
C ASP A 105 5.17 -4.48 -18.04
N ARG A 106 4.19 -3.66 -18.44
CA ARG A 106 4.28 -2.85 -19.65
C ARG A 106 5.47 -1.88 -19.62
N MET A 107 5.74 -1.29 -18.47
CA MET A 107 6.93 -0.44 -18.31
C MET A 107 8.23 -1.21 -18.52
N VAL A 108 8.31 -2.46 -18.04
CA VAL A 108 9.47 -3.33 -18.26
C VAL A 108 9.62 -3.67 -19.75
N ASP A 109 8.53 -3.97 -20.44
CA ASP A 109 8.53 -4.27 -21.88
C ASP A 109 9.00 -3.04 -22.70
N ILE A 110 8.47 -1.86 -22.37
CA ILE A 110 8.87 -0.60 -23.02
C ILE A 110 10.36 -0.30 -22.78
N TYR A 111 10.84 -0.47 -21.56
CA TYR A 111 12.26 -0.29 -21.23
C TYR A 111 13.15 -1.25 -22.04
N ARG A 112 12.79 -2.54 -22.10
CA ARG A 112 13.52 -3.55 -22.87
C ARG A 112 13.51 -3.22 -24.36
N TRP A 113 12.36 -2.81 -24.88
CA TRP A 113 12.22 -2.38 -26.28
C TRP A 113 13.13 -1.19 -26.58
N HIS A 114 13.09 -0.14 -25.78
CA HIS A 114 13.94 1.04 -25.96
C HIS A 114 15.43 0.69 -25.88
N LYS A 115 15.81 -0.20 -24.98
CA LYS A 115 17.21 -0.66 -24.88
C LYS A 115 17.69 -1.36 -26.17
N ALA A 116 16.79 -2.04 -26.86
CA ALA A 116 17.07 -2.65 -28.17
C ALA A 116 16.99 -1.64 -29.32
N HIS A 117 16.27 -0.53 -29.18
CA HIS A 117 16.01 0.49 -30.18
C HIS A 117 16.34 1.90 -29.69
N PRO A 118 17.60 2.19 -29.30
CA PRO A 118 17.95 3.40 -28.55
C PRO A 118 17.81 4.73 -29.36
N LYS A 119 17.60 4.63 -30.67
CA LYS A 119 17.39 5.79 -31.53
C LYS A 119 15.93 6.05 -31.89
N GLU A 120 15.03 5.18 -31.43
CA GLU A 120 13.62 5.28 -31.74
C GLU A 120 12.87 5.95 -30.58
N LYS A 121 11.72 6.57 -30.90
CA LYS A 121 10.84 7.13 -29.87
C LYS A 121 10.27 6.00 -29.01
N TYR A 122 10.19 6.23 -27.70
CA TYR A 122 9.50 5.29 -26.79
C TYR A 122 8.07 4.98 -27.26
N PRO A 123 7.66 3.73 -27.25
CA PRO A 123 6.26 3.38 -27.43
C PRO A 123 5.39 4.04 -26.34
N ASP A 124 4.18 4.40 -26.70
CA ASP A 124 3.25 4.98 -25.76
C ASP A 124 2.82 3.93 -24.71
N LEU A 125 2.81 4.33 -23.46
CA LEU A 125 2.31 3.50 -22.36
C LEU A 125 0.81 3.68 -22.20
N LEU A 126 0.08 2.62 -22.51
CA LEU A 126 -1.36 2.54 -22.28
C LEU A 126 -1.61 1.84 -20.93
N TYR A 127 -1.65 2.59 -19.85
CA TYR A 127 -1.77 1.99 -18.52
C TYR A 127 -3.05 2.40 -17.78
N TRP A 128 -3.16 3.59 -17.23
CA TRP A 128 -4.34 3.92 -16.43
C TRP A 128 -5.57 4.34 -17.24
N GLY A 129 -5.39 5.01 -18.37
CA GLY A 129 -6.50 5.42 -19.23
C GLY A 129 -7.02 4.32 -20.15
N HIS A 130 -6.41 3.14 -20.15
CA HIS A 130 -6.82 2.05 -21.06
C HIS A 130 -8.08 1.32 -20.57
N TYR A 131 -8.24 1.15 -19.28
CA TYR A 131 -9.34 0.40 -18.68
C TYR A 131 -10.55 1.27 -18.37
N VAL A 132 -10.31 2.53 -18.04
CA VAL A 132 -11.32 3.51 -17.67
C VAL A 132 -10.94 4.88 -18.22
N ALA A 133 -11.92 5.77 -18.37
CA ALA A 133 -11.72 7.12 -18.91
C ALA A 133 -11.24 8.12 -17.83
N HIS A 134 -10.53 7.65 -16.80
CA HIS A 134 -10.01 8.49 -15.73
C HIS A 134 -8.67 7.92 -15.20
N ASP A 135 -7.93 8.75 -14.48
CA ASP A 135 -6.74 8.35 -13.73
C ASP A 135 -7.12 7.28 -12.69
N ASN A 136 -6.36 6.19 -12.63
CA ASN A 136 -6.61 5.10 -11.66
C ASN A 136 -6.47 5.57 -10.20
N ASN A 137 -5.69 6.63 -9.93
CA ASN A 137 -5.65 7.27 -8.61
C ASN A 137 -6.89 8.15 -8.30
N ARG A 138 -7.88 8.18 -9.19
CA ARG A 138 -9.20 8.81 -8.97
C ARG A 138 -10.31 7.75 -8.86
N ASP A 139 -9.96 6.49 -9.01
CA ASP A 139 -10.93 5.39 -9.06
C ASP A 139 -11.59 5.09 -7.70
N ALA A 140 -11.01 5.55 -6.59
CA ALA A 140 -11.63 5.43 -5.26
C ALA A 140 -13.02 6.09 -5.17
N MET A 141 -13.32 7.03 -6.08
CA MET A 141 -14.66 7.66 -6.17
C MET A 141 -15.72 6.72 -6.73
N SER A 142 -15.34 5.80 -7.61
CA SER A 142 -16.28 4.92 -8.33
C SER A 142 -15.99 3.42 -8.14
N MET A 143 -14.76 3.08 -7.71
CA MET A 143 -14.30 1.69 -7.46
C MET A 143 -14.55 0.75 -8.65
N THR A 144 -14.28 1.23 -9.86
CA THR A 144 -14.50 0.47 -11.09
C THR A 144 -13.40 -0.55 -11.37
N LEU A 145 -12.18 -0.28 -10.87
CA LEU A 145 -11.01 -1.11 -11.08
C LEU A 145 -10.81 -2.14 -9.96
N ASP A 146 -10.40 -3.34 -10.35
CA ASP A 146 -10.06 -4.40 -9.39
C ASP A 146 -8.91 -3.98 -8.47
N LEU A 147 -7.91 -3.27 -9.00
CA LEU A 147 -6.79 -2.79 -8.21
C LEU A 147 -7.24 -1.88 -7.05
N THR A 148 -8.21 -1.00 -7.29
CA THR A 148 -8.77 -0.11 -6.26
C THR A 148 -9.52 -0.91 -5.20
N ARG A 149 -10.38 -1.84 -5.66
CA ARG A 149 -11.12 -2.72 -4.75
C ARG A 149 -10.20 -3.58 -3.90
N ASN A 150 -9.11 -4.10 -4.46
CA ASN A 150 -8.14 -4.91 -3.73
C ASN A 150 -7.43 -4.10 -2.63
N VAL A 151 -6.95 -2.89 -2.96
CA VAL A 151 -6.33 -2.00 -1.97
C VAL A 151 -7.32 -1.65 -0.86
N LEU A 152 -8.55 -1.27 -1.23
CA LEU A 152 -9.57 -0.92 -0.25
C LEU A 152 -9.97 -2.11 0.63
N ASN A 153 -10.16 -3.28 0.04
CA ASN A 153 -10.47 -4.49 0.80
C ASN A 153 -9.35 -4.83 1.79
N THR A 154 -8.09 -4.73 1.38
CA THR A 154 -6.94 -4.92 2.27
C THR A 154 -6.95 -3.89 3.40
N TYR A 155 -7.14 -2.61 3.07
CA TYR A 155 -7.21 -1.53 4.06
C TYR A 155 -8.33 -1.76 5.09
N LEU A 156 -9.51 -2.13 4.63
CA LEU A 156 -10.68 -2.36 5.48
C LEU A 156 -10.57 -3.65 6.30
N ASP A 157 -10.04 -4.74 5.72
CA ASP A 157 -9.84 -6.01 6.44
C ASP A 157 -8.84 -5.88 7.59
N TRP A 158 -7.79 -5.08 7.38
CA TRP A 158 -6.77 -4.85 8.39
C TRP A 158 -7.06 -3.69 9.33
N HIS A 159 -8.06 -2.86 9.02
CA HIS A 159 -8.38 -1.64 9.76
C HIS A 159 -7.16 -0.74 10.01
N ALA A 160 -6.37 -0.51 8.96
CA ALA A 160 -5.12 0.24 9.07
C ALA A 160 -5.38 1.70 9.53
N GLN A 161 -4.61 2.16 10.54
CA GLN A 161 -4.71 3.54 11.04
C GLN A 161 -4.02 4.53 10.13
N VAL A 162 -3.04 4.07 9.35
CA VAL A 162 -2.32 4.87 8.36
C VAL A 162 -2.34 4.13 7.03
N HIS A 163 -2.74 4.82 5.97
CA HIS A 163 -2.49 4.40 4.60
C HIS A 163 -1.55 5.41 3.95
N HIS A 164 -0.37 4.96 3.54
CA HIS A 164 0.67 5.77 2.93
C HIS A 164 0.88 5.32 1.50
N ASP A 165 0.36 6.09 0.55
CA ASP A 165 0.52 5.82 -0.87
C ASP A 165 1.71 6.61 -1.43
N LEU A 166 2.65 5.90 -2.08
CA LEU A 166 3.89 6.47 -2.59
C LEU A 166 3.75 6.83 -4.06
N HIS A 167 4.04 8.09 -4.37
CA HIS A 167 4.03 8.66 -5.70
C HIS A 167 5.37 9.28 -6.08
N GLU A 168 5.61 9.41 -7.37
CA GLU A 168 6.65 10.23 -7.93
C GLU A 168 6.01 11.37 -8.73
N SER A 169 6.55 12.58 -8.58
CA SER A 169 6.04 13.77 -9.24
C SER A 169 7.20 14.65 -9.71
N VAL A 170 6.89 15.84 -10.22
CA VAL A 170 7.91 16.82 -10.56
C VAL A 170 8.68 17.26 -9.31
N PRO A 171 9.98 17.61 -9.42
CA PRO A 171 10.85 17.86 -8.26
C PRO A 171 10.58 19.24 -7.62
N PHE A 172 9.33 19.57 -7.31
CA PHE A 172 8.96 20.75 -6.58
C PHE A 172 8.49 20.38 -5.17
N LEU A 173 8.93 21.16 -4.20
CA LEU A 173 8.62 20.93 -2.79
C LEU A 173 7.11 20.94 -2.50
N TYR A 174 6.35 21.71 -3.25
CA TYR A 174 4.90 21.80 -3.16
C TYR A 174 4.31 21.58 -4.54
N VAL A 175 4.09 20.33 -4.89
CA VAL A 175 3.23 20.01 -6.04
C VAL A 175 1.81 19.93 -5.52
N ASN A 176 1.13 21.01 -5.65
CA ASN A 176 -0.30 21.00 -5.50
C ASN A 176 -0.90 20.58 -6.84
N THR A 177 -1.01 19.30 -7.05
CA THR A 177 -1.88 18.77 -8.10
C THR A 177 -3.30 18.96 -7.64
N VAL A 178 -3.80 20.10 -7.93
CA VAL A 178 -5.16 20.48 -7.64
C VAL A 178 -6.16 19.54 -8.28
N GLY A 179 -7.25 19.43 -7.71
CA GLY A 179 -8.32 18.60 -8.19
C GLY A 179 -8.41 17.35 -7.37
N VAL A 180 -7.91 17.53 -6.32
CA VAL A 180 -8.18 16.71 -5.20
C VAL A 180 -9.57 17.01 -4.68
#